data_2b4a56e8e0cc4de10778f43226241273
#
_entry.id   2b4a56e8e0cc4de10778f43226241273
#
_cell.length_a   1.000
_cell.length_b   1.000
_cell.length_c   1.000
_cell.angle_alpha   90.00
_cell.angle_beta   90.00
_cell.angle_gamma   90.00
#
_symmetry.space_group_name_H-M   'P 1'
#
loop_
_entity.id
_entity.type
_entity.pdbx_description
1 polymer ?
#
loop_
_entity_poly.entity_id
_entity_poly.type
_entity_poly.pdbx_seq_one_letter_code
_entity_poly.pdbx_strand_id
1 'polypeptide(L)'
;KDMSPDGGVSVNKFVNDFVKQHLDNYLHKHPELTETMLQKILDSEKERKAIAGITKAAREQAKKNLLNNPNLRDCQVHYNDAKPTKSAKDADDDLRQESSIFITEGLSASGSITKSRNVKTQAVFSLRGKPLNSYGLSKSVVYENEVFNCLQSALNIEDGLDELRYNKVIIATDADVDGMHIRLLMLTFFLQFFPELVKKGHVYILETPLFRVKNKKEIRYCYTEEERLKALEEVANPEITRFKGLGEISPDEFKGFIGKDIRLDQVSLRKEDAVSDLLSFYMGKNTTERQNFIIDNLVVEEDVE
;
A
#
# COMPACT_ATOMS: atom_id res chain seq x y z
N LYS A 1 -41.46 6.29 11.57
CA LYS A 1 -40.41 6.34 12.63
C LYS A 1 -39.95 7.76 12.96
N ASP A 2 -40.34 8.75 12.19
CA ASP A 2 -39.96 10.16 12.38
C ASP A 2 -41.10 11.02 12.88
N MET A 3 -42.19 10.45 13.36
CA MET A 3 -43.34 11.20 13.84
C MET A 3 -43.44 11.16 15.37
N SER A 4 -43.65 12.33 15.98
CA SER A 4 -44.05 12.41 17.37
C SER A 4 -45.39 11.67 17.54
N PRO A 5 -45.63 10.98 18.67
CA PRO A 5 -46.89 10.27 18.92
C PRO A 5 -48.14 11.14 18.79
N ASP A 6 -48.03 12.46 18.98
CA ASP A 6 -49.12 13.43 19.01
C ASP A 6 -49.25 14.28 17.73
N GLY A 7 -48.65 13.86 16.61
CA GLY A 7 -48.71 14.62 15.34
C GLY A 7 -47.91 15.93 15.31
N GLY A 8 -47.02 16.13 16.26
CA GLY A 8 -46.13 17.29 16.37
C GLY A 8 -44.93 17.25 15.42
N VAL A 9 -43.94 18.08 15.69
CA VAL A 9 -42.68 18.16 14.93
C VAL A 9 -41.92 16.85 15.06
N SER A 10 -41.45 16.27 13.95
CA SER A 10 -40.63 15.04 13.99
C SER A 10 -39.37 15.25 14.82
N VAL A 11 -38.92 14.22 15.52
CA VAL A 11 -37.69 14.25 16.33
C VAL A 11 -36.50 14.72 15.51
N ASN A 12 -36.42 14.30 14.27
CA ASN A 12 -35.36 14.71 13.35
C ASN A 12 -35.39 16.22 13.08
N LYS A 13 -36.59 16.77 12.81
CA LYS A 13 -36.76 18.21 12.60
C LYS A 13 -36.44 19.01 13.87
N PHE A 14 -36.91 18.55 15.03
CA PHE A 14 -36.63 19.19 16.32
C PHE A 14 -35.13 19.24 16.61
N VAL A 15 -34.43 18.11 16.46
CA VAL A 15 -32.98 18.03 16.70
C VAL A 15 -32.22 18.94 15.72
N ASN A 16 -32.59 18.92 14.44
CA ASN A 16 -31.96 19.76 13.43
C ASN A 16 -32.13 21.25 13.72
N ASP A 17 -33.33 21.68 14.06
CA ASP A 17 -33.65 23.09 14.38
C ASP A 17 -32.94 23.53 15.67
N PHE A 18 -32.93 22.66 16.70
CA PHE A 18 -32.23 22.91 17.95
C PHE A 18 -30.71 23.07 17.71
N VAL A 19 -30.07 22.11 16.99
CA VAL A 19 -28.66 22.17 16.70
C VAL A 19 -28.30 23.40 15.87
N LYS A 20 -29.07 23.69 14.83
CA LYS A 20 -28.85 24.88 13.99
C LYS A 20 -28.90 26.16 14.82
N GLN A 21 -29.90 26.34 15.65
CA GLN A 21 -30.07 27.55 16.45
C GLN A 21 -28.95 27.73 17.49
N HIS A 22 -28.55 26.63 18.16
CA HIS A 22 -27.50 26.69 19.17
C HIS A 22 -26.12 26.87 18.53
N LEU A 23 -25.87 26.22 17.39
CA LEU A 23 -24.62 26.37 16.63
C LEU A 23 -24.48 27.78 16.08
N ASP A 24 -25.58 28.37 15.52
CA ASP A 24 -25.61 29.73 15.02
C ASP A 24 -25.30 30.74 16.13
N ASN A 25 -25.96 30.63 17.26
CA ASN A 25 -25.71 31.47 18.45
C ASN A 25 -24.29 31.31 18.97
N TYR A 26 -23.72 30.09 18.94
CA TYR A 26 -22.37 29.83 19.38
C TYR A 26 -21.33 30.48 18.45
N LEU A 27 -21.50 30.33 17.14
CA LEU A 27 -20.62 30.92 16.13
C LEU A 27 -20.66 32.46 16.18
N HIS A 28 -21.83 33.07 16.41
CA HIS A 28 -21.95 34.53 16.59
C HIS A 28 -21.21 35.03 17.83
N LYS A 29 -21.16 34.24 18.90
CA LYS A 29 -20.40 34.59 20.13
C LYS A 29 -18.87 34.36 20.00
N HIS A 30 -18.44 33.59 18.98
CA HIS A 30 -17.05 33.24 18.77
C HIS A 30 -16.61 33.58 17.33
N PRO A 31 -16.45 34.87 16.99
CA PRO A 31 -16.13 35.30 15.62
C PRO A 31 -14.79 34.78 15.14
N GLU A 32 -13.78 34.68 16.02
CA GLU A 32 -12.48 34.13 15.66
C GLU A 32 -12.54 32.65 15.21
N LEU A 33 -13.39 31.86 15.88
CA LEU A 33 -13.63 30.48 15.49
C LEU A 33 -14.35 30.40 14.15
N THR A 34 -15.33 31.29 13.95
CA THR A 34 -16.11 31.38 12.70
C THR A 34 -15.19 31.73 11.52
N GLU A 35 -14.29 32.69 11.71
CA GLU A 35 -13.33 33.08 10.68
C GLU A 35 -12.35 31.94 10.35
N THR A 36 -11.83 31.24 11.37
CA THR A 36 -10.97 30.07 11.20
C THR A 36 -11.68 28.94 10.46
N MET A 37 -12.95 28.67 10.79
CA MET A 37 -13.76 27.67 10.09
C MET A 37 -14.02 28.06 8.63
N LEU A 38 -14.37 29.33 8.39
CA LEU A 38 -14.59 29.84 7.03
C LEU A 38 -13.34 29.73 6.19
N GLN A 39 -12.17 30.10 6.74
CA GLN A 39 -10.90 29.97 6.04
C GLN A 39 -10.61 28.52 5.67
N LYS A 40 -10.79 27.58 6.60
CA LYS A 40 -10.64 26.14 6.34
C LYS A 40 -11.59 25.62 5.26
N ILE A 41 -12.82 26.09 5.25
CA ILE A 41 -13.81 25.72 4.21
C ILE A 41 -13.36 26.24 2.85
N LEU A 42 -12.91 27.51 2.76
CA LEU A 42 -12.44 28.13 1.53
C LEU A 42 -11.15 27.41 1.01
N ASP A 43 -10.25 27.08 1.89
CA ASP A 43 -9.03 26.37 1.52
C ASP A 43 -9.34 24.94 1.02
N SER A 44 -10.25 24.24 1.69
CA SER A 44 -10.76 22.93 1.26
C SER A 44 -11.51 22.99 -0.08
N GLU A 45 -12.25 24.08 -0.35
CA GLU A 45 -12.90 24.29 -1.64
C GLU A 45 -11.90 24.57 -2.75
N LYS A 46 -10.90 25.43 -2.49
CA LYS A 46 -9.80 25.68 -3.44
C LYS A 46 -9.05 24.39 -3.76
N GLU A 47 -8.72 23.61 -2.74
CA GLU A 47 -8.05 22.32 -2.91
C GLU A 47 -8.90 21.35 -3.74
N ARG A 48 -10.20 21.23 -3.44
CA ARG A 48 -11.12 20.38 -4.23
C ARG A 48 -11.24 20.83 -5.69
N LYS A 49 -11.30 22.13 -5.95
CA LYS A 49 -11.34 22.66 -7.34
C LYS A 49 -10.04 22.43 -8.08
N ALA A 50 -8.90 22.60 -7.41
CA ALA A 50 -7.58 22.29 -7.96
C ALA A 50 -7.47 20.78 -8.28
N ILE A 51 -7.84 19.91 -7.36
CA ILE A 51 -7.85 18.45 -7.56
C ILE A 51 -8.81 18.06 -8.71
N ALA A 52 -10.01 18.64 -8.78
CA ALA A 52 -10.96 18.34 -9.84
C ALA A 52 -10.46 18.76 -11.24
N GLY A 53 -9.71 19.86 -11.33
CA GLY A 53 -9.05 20.27 -12.57
C GLY A 53 -7.92 19.33 -12.98
N ILE A 54 -7.09 18.94 -12.00
CA ILE A 54 -5.98 18.00 -12.20
C ILE A 54 -6.50 16.59 -12.50
N THR A 55 -7.51 16.11 -11.76
CA THR A 55 -8.08 14.77 -11.97
C THR A 55 -8.70 14.61 -13.36
N LYS A 56 -9.27 15.63 -13.94
CA LYS A 56 -9.80 15.54 -15.32
C LYS A 56 -8.67 15.35 -16.33
N ALA A 57 -7.63 16.17 -16.26
CA ALA A 57 -6.45 16.03 -17.12
C ALA A 57 -5.67 14.72 -16.81
N ALA A 58 -5.51 14.39 -15.53
CA ALA A 58 -4.86 13.16 -15.09
C ALA A 58 -5.64 11.91 -15.51
N ARG A 59 -6.99 11.91 -15.49
CA ARG A 59 -7.83 10.81 -15.99
C ARG A 59 -7.70 10.61 -17.49
N GLU A 60 -7.66 11.68 -18.26
CA GLU A 60 -7.43 11.56 -19.71
C GLU A 60 -6.03 11.04 -20.00
N GLN A 61 -5.03 11.46 -19.22
CA GLN A 61 -3.68 10.96 -19.30
C GLN A 61 -3.60 9.52 -18.79
N ALA A 62 -4.26 9.18 -17.67
CA ALA A 62 -4.31 7.87 -17.10
C ALA A 62 -4.99 6.85 -18.02
N LYS A 63 -6.10 7.20 -18.67
CA LYS A 63 -6.73 6.36 -19.69
C LYS A 63 -5.81 6.09 -20.88
N LYS A 64 -5.01 7.09 -21.30
CA LYS A 64 -3.96 6.90 -22.30
C LYS A 64 -2.81 6.05 -21.75
N ASN A 65 -2.45 6.24 -20.50
CA ASN A 65 -1.35 5.52 -19.84
C ASN A 65 -1.74 4.09 -19.46
N LEU A 66 -3.02 3.80 -19.18
CA LEU A 66 -3.49 2.43 -18.88
C LEU A 66 -3.22 1.47 -20.06
N LEU A 67 -3.42 1.95 -21.26
CA LEU A 67 -3.13 1.20 -22.49
C LEU A 67 -1.63 1.07 -22.77
N ASN A 68 -0.79 1.97 -22.24
CA ASN A 68 0.66 2.05 -22.48
C ASN A 68 1.46 2.35 -21.22
N ASN A 69 1.05 1.83 -20.03
CA ASN A 69 1.82 2.04 -18.80
C ASN A 69 3.15 1.24 -18.88
N PRO A 70 4.29 1.90 -19.10
CA PRO A 70 5.56 1.20 -19.31
C PRO A 70 6.06 0.50 -18.03
N ASN A 71 5.47 0.86 -16.87
CA ASN A 71 5.82 0.32 -15.56
C ASN A 71 4.97 -0.89 -15.19
N LEU A 72 3.84 -1.12 -15.88
CA LEU A 72 2.89 -2.18 -15.56
C LEU A 72 3.06 -3.37 -16.52
N ARG A 73 3.15 -4.56 -15.95
CA ARG A 73 2.94 -5.86 -16.60
C ARG A 73 1.67 -6.45 -16.02
N ASP A 74 0.55 -6.20 -16.69
CA ASP A 74 -0.78 -6.52 -16.19
C ASP A 74 -1.10 -8.02 -16.17
N CYS A 75 -2.15 -8.39 -15.44
CA CYS A 75 -2.74 -9.73 -15.44
C CYS A 75 -4.05 -9.74 -16.25
N GLN A 76 -4.64 -10.92 -16.37
CA GLN A 76 -5.85 -11.11 -17.20
C GLN A 76 -7.14 -10.93 -16.42
N VAL A 77 -7.14 -11.24 -15.11
CA VAL A 77 -8.32 -11.20 -14.24
C VAL A 77 -8.10 -10.14 -13.16
N HIS A 78 -9.06 -9.25 -13.02
CA HIS A 78 -9.02 -8.15 -12.05
C HIS A 78 -10.10 -8.30 -10.99
N TYR A 79 -9.88 -7.64 -9.84
CA TYR A 79 -10.80 -7.69 -8.71
C TYR A 79 -12.16 -7.07 -9.03
N ASN A 80 -12.18 -6.02 -9.84
CA ASN A 80 -13.40 -5.33 -10.32
C ASN A 80 -14.07 -5.96 -11.54
N ASP A 81 -13.56 -7.06 -12.07
CA ASP A 81 -14.22 -7.75 -13.19
C ASP A 81 -15.63 -8.24 -12.80
N ALA A 82 -16.51 -8.36 -13.79
CA ALA A 82 -17.87 -8.87 -13.57
C ALA A 82 -17.85 -10.25 -12.91
N LYS A 83 -18.76 -10.48 -11.95
CA LYS A 83 -18.90 -11.80 -11.33
C LYS A 83 -19.19 -12.87 -12.39
N PRO A 84 -18.50 -14.00 -12.35
CA PRO A 84 -18.81 -15.10 -13.26
C PRO A 84 -20.29 -15.49 -13.10
N THR A 85 -21.01 -15.59 -14.21
CA THR A 85 -22.40 -16.05 -14.21
C THR A 85 -22.47 -17.47 -13.69
N LYS A 86 -23.38 -17.75 -12.76
CA LYS A 86 -23.58 -19.02 -12.03
C LYS A 86 -23.93 -20.18 -12.93
N SER A 87 -23.14 -20.52 -13.90
CA SER A 87 -23.35 -21.68 -14.77
C SER A 87 -22.22 -22.72 -14.72
N ALA A 88 -21.17 -22.49 -13.97
CA ALA A 88 -20.06 -23.41 -13.85
C ALA A 88 -20.09 -24.10 -12.48
N LYS A 89 -19.80 -25.38 -12.47
CA LYS A 89 -19.61 -26.22 -11.27
C LYS A 89 -18.41 -25.79 -10.40
N ASP A 90 -17.79 -24.66 -10.72
CA ASP A 90 -16.54 -24.12 -10.18
C ASP A 90 -16.78 -22.81 -9.40
N ALA A 91 -17.85 -22.76 -8.60
CA ALA A 91 -18.13 -21.60 -7.75
C ALA A 91 -17.08 -21.37 -6.64
N ASP A 92 -16.12 -22.28 -6.46
CA ASP A 92 -15.02 -22.17 -5.51
C ASP A 92 -13.79 -21.41 -6.04
N ASP A 93 -13.69 -21.17 -7.36
CA ASP A 93 -12.54 -20.49 -7.97
C ASP A 93 -12.91 -19.09 -8.48
N ASP A 94 -13.29 -18.17 -7.59
CA ASP A 94 -13.36 -16.75 -7.97
C ASP A 94 -11.95 -16.16 -8.07
N LEU A 95 -11.29 -16.35 -9.22
CA LEU A 95 -9.94 -15.87 -9.50
C LEU A 95 -9.73 -14.38 -9.26
N ARG A 96 -10.82 -13.58 -9.18
CA ARG A 96 -10.74 -12.16 -8.85
C ARG A 96 -10.20 -11.93 -7.44
N GLN A 97 -10.52 -12.84 -6.49
CA GLN A 97 -10.00 -12.80 -5.11
C GLN A 97 -8.49 -13.07 -5.05
N GLU A 98 -7.97 -13.76 -6.05
CA GLU A 98 -6.53 -14.04 -6.17
C GLU A 98 -5.77 -12.91 -6.86
N SER A 99 -6.49 -11.95 -7.49
CA SER A 99 -5.85 -10.86 -8.24
C SER A 99 -4.91 -10.07 -7.35
N SER A 100 -3.68 -9.88 -7.83
CA SER A 100 -2.63 -9.21 -7.07
C SER A 100 -1.70 -8.41 -7.98
N ILE A 101 -1.11 -7.35 -7.42
CA ILE A 101 -0.08 -6.57 -8.08
C ILE A 101 1.15 -6.49 -7.19
N PHE A 102 2.31 -6.85 -7.73
CA PHE A 102 3.60 -6.72 -7.06
C PHE A 102 4.23 -5.38 -7.43
N ILE A 103 4.46 -4.53 -6.44
CA ILE A 103 5.18 -3.26 -6.60
C ILE A 103 6.64 -3.51 -6.29
N THR A 104 7.51 -3.40 -7.31
CA THR A 104 8.94 -3.72 -7.21
C THR A 104 9.80 -2.47 -7.32
N GLU A 105 10.99 -2.52 -6.73
CA GLU A 105 11.95 -1.42 -6.74
C GLU A 105 12.47 -1.07 -8.14
N GLY A 106 12.78 -2.09 -8.94
CA GLY A 106 13.44 -1.89 -10.22
C GLY A 106 13.18 -3.01 -11.24
N LEU A 107 13.79 -2.86 -12.41
CA LEU A 107 13.58 -3.77 -13.54
C LEU A 107 14.13 -5.18 -13.29
N SER A 108 15.14 -5.35 -12.45
CA SER A 108 15.73 -6.67 -12.14
C SER A 108 14.73 -7.53 -11.37
N ALA A 109 14.25 -7.05 -10.22
CA ALA A 109 13.24 -7.73 -9.42
C ALA A 109 11.93 -7.93 -10.21
N SER A 110 11.49 -6.89 -10.93
CA SER A 110 10.34 -6.94 -11.83
C SER A 110 10.48 -8.03 -12.89
N GLY A 111 11.69 -8.21 -13.46
CA GLY A 111 11.96 -9.22 -14.46
C GLY A 111 11.83 -10.65 -13.92
N SER A 112 12.36 -10.91 -12.73
CA SER A 112 12.25 -12.21 -12.05
C SER A 112 10.80 -12.57 -11.75
N ILE A 113 10.04 -11.65 -11.13
CA ILE A 113 8.61 -11.86 -10.83
C ILE A 113 7.80 -12.02 -12.11
N THR A 114 8.03 -11.20 -13.14
CA THR A 114 7.30 -11.26 -14.41
C THR A 114 7.42 -12.62 -15.09
N LYS A 115 8.62 -13.24 -15.02
CA LYS A 115 8.85 -14.57 -15.59
C LYS A 115 8.22 -15.70 -14.78
N SER A 116 8.04 -15.50 -13.47
CA SER A 116 7.61 -16.53 -12.52
C SER A 116 6.12 -16.47 -12.21
N ARG A 117 5.47 -15.32 -12.42
CA ARG A 117 4.11 -15.01 -12.01
C ARG A 117 3.04 -15.84 -12.71
N ASN A 118 1.90 -15.99 -12.06
CA ASN A 118 0.67 -16.42 -12.72
C ASN A 118 0.08 -15.25 -13.53
N VAL A 119 0.20 -15.33 -14.86
CA VAL A 119 -0.27 -14.27 -15.78
C VAL A 119 -1.79 -14.02 -15.66
N LYS A 120 -2.56 -15.00 -15.19
CA LYS A 120 -4.00 -14.83 -15.01
C LYS A 120 -4.35 -13.85 -13.89
N THR A 121 -3.67 -13.94 -12.74
CA THR A 121 -4.07 -13.24 -11.52
C THR A 121 -3.00 -12.34 -10.91
N GLN A 122 -1.76 -12.36 -11.42
CA GLN A 122 -0.65 -11.60 -10.86
C GLN A 122 -0.11 -10.57 -11.85
N ALA A 123 -0.14 -9.31 -11.47
CA ALA A 123 0.45 -8.18 -12.18
C ALA A 123 1.76 -7.72 -11.51
N VAL A 124 2.59 -6.99 -12.23
CA VAL A 124 3.83 -6.40 -11.71
C VAL A 124 3.92 -4.94 -12.11
N PHE A 125 4.23 -4.09 -11.13
CA PHE A 125 4.50 -2.67 -11.32
C PHE A 125 5.92 -2.33 -10.87
N SER A 126 6.72 -1.73 -11.76
CA SER A 126 8.10 -1.34 -11.47
C SER A 126 8.21 0.14 -11.16
N LEU A 127 8.78 0.49 -10.00
CA LEU A 127 8.92 1.90 -9.53
C LEU A 127 9.99 2.70 -10.26
N ARG A 128 10.98 2.07 -10.90
CA ARG A 128 12.13 2.72 -11.55
C ARG A 128 12.94 3.62 -10.62
N GLY A 129 13.21 3.17 -9.42
CA GLY A 129 13.98 3.86 -8.39
C GLY A 129 13.16 4.25 -7.18
N LYS A 130 13.77 5.02 -6.27
CA LYS A 130 13.13 5.43 -5.02
C LYS A 130 12.00 6.43 -5.30
N PRO A 131 10.76 6.15 -4.84
CA PRO A 131 9.65 7.08 -4.98
C PRO A 131 9.85 8.33 -4.10
N LEU A 132 9.11 9.39 -4.44
CA LEU A 132 9.08 10.62 -3.66
C LEU A 132 8.58 10.35 -2.23
N ASN A 133 9.21 10.96 -1.23
CA ASN A 133 8.64 11.02 0.11
C ASN A 133 7.38 11.90 0.09
N SER A 134 6.24 11.25 0.18
CA SER A 134 4.92 11.91 0.08
C SER A 134 4.43 12.51 1.39
N TYR A 135 5.16 12.33 2.52
CA TYR A 135 4.77 12.86 3.81
C TYR A 135 4.68 14.39 3.80
N GLY A 136 3.55 14.92 4.25
CA GLY A 136 3.31 16.37 4.34
C GLY A 136 3.11 17.08 3.00
N LEU A 137 3.09 16.34 1.88
CA LEU A 137 2.79 16.91 0.56
C LEU A 137 1.28 17.01 0.34
N SER A 138 0.89 17.97 -0.48
CA SER A 138 -0.50 18.08 -0.93
C SER A 138 -0.84 16.99 -1.96
N LYS A 139 -2.12 16.65 -2.07
CA LYS A 139 -2.58 15.70 -3.09
C LYS A 139 -2.18 16.10 -4.50
N SER A 140 -2.20 17.41 -4.83
CA SER A 140 -1.82 17.90 -6.15
C SER A 140 -0.39 17.52 -6.53
N VAL A 141 0.58 17.71 -5.64
CA VAL A 141 1.99 17.38 -5.90
C VAL A 141 2.17 15.87 -6.10
N VAL A 142 1.43 15.07 -5.33
CA VAL A 142 1.48 13.60 -5.45
C VAL A 142 0.83 13.13 -6.76
N TYR A 143 -0.28 13.74 -7.18
CA TYR A 143 -0.94 13.43 -8.45
C TYR A 143 -0.13 13.88 -9.68
N GLU A 144 0.69 14.92 -9.55
CA GLU A 144 1.61 15.37 -10.62
C GLU A 144 2.86 14.49 -10.74
N ASN A 145 3.19 13.73 -9.69
CA ASN A 145 4.32 12.79 -9.74
C ASN A 145 4.01 11.62 -10.67
N GLU A 146 4.83 11.42 -11.71
CA GLU A 146 4.61 10.43 -12.76
C GLU A 146 4.46 9.01 -12.21
N VAL A 147 5.33 8.61 -11.26
CA VAL A 147 5.32 7.25 -10.69
C VAL A 147 4.04 7.00 -9.90
N PHE A 148 3.66 7.95 -9.03
CA PHE A 148 2.43 7.82 -8.25
C PHE A 148 1.18 7.93 -9.11
N ASN A 149 1.18 8.78 -10.13
CA ASN A 149 0.08 8.86 -11.09
C ASN A 149 -0.10 7.54 -11.84
N CYS A 150 0.99 6.96 -12.37
CA CYS A 150 0.96 5.66 -13.03
C CYS A 150 0.49 4.53 -12.09
N LEU A 151 0.90 4.56 -10.81
CA LEU A 151 0.49 3.56 -9.83
C LEU A 151 -0.99 3.69 -9.47
N GLN A 152 -1.47 4.91 -9.21
CA GLN A 152 -2.89 5.17 -8.93
C GLN A 152 -3.78 4.69 -10.09
N SER A 153 -3.37 5.01 -11.32
CA SER A 153 -4.07 4.56 -12.52
C SER A 153 -4.04 3.04 -12.67
N ALA A 154 -2.91 2.40 -12.39
CA ALA A 154 -2.80 0.94 -12.43
C ALA A 154 -3.73 0.27 -11.40
N LEU A 155 -3.85 0.85 -10.20
CA LEU A 155 -4.72 0.37 -9.13
C LEU A 155 -6.19 0.77 -9.33
N ASN A 156 -6.45 1.83 -10.11
CA ASN A 156 -7.76 2.46 -10.31
C ASN A 156 -8.39 2.94 -8.99
N ILE A 157 -7.60 3.70 -8.18
CA ILE A 157 -7.99 4.17 -6.85
C ILE A 157 -8.17 5.69 -6.78
N GLU A 158 -8.19 6.39 -7.89
CA GLU A 158 -8.28 7.85 -7.96
C GLU A 158 -9.60 8.38 -7.37
N ASP A 159 -10.70 7.65 -7.61
CA ASP A 159 -12.06 8.02 -7.18
C ASP A 159 -12.57 7.21 -5.98
N GLY A 160 -11.72 6.41 -5.36
CA GLY A 160 -12.06 5.51 -4.27
C GLY A 160 -11.71 4.06 -4.59
N LEU A 161 -12.27 3.12 -3.79
CA LEU A 161 -11.90 1.71 -3.88
C LEU A 161 -12.95 0.83 -4.57
N ASP A 162 -14.06 1.40 -5.02
CA ASP A 162 -15.16 0.61 -5.61
C ASP A 162 -14.75 -0.09 -6.91
N GLU A 163 -13.82 0.53 -7.63
CA GLU A 163 -13.27 0.01 -8.88
C GLU A 163 -11.81 -0.46 -8.73
N LEU A 164 -11.41 -0.87 -7.52
CA LEU A 164 -10.07 -1.40 -7.25
C LEU A 164 -9.77 -2.60 -8.16
N ARG A 165 -8.66 -2.55 -8.89
CA ARG A 165 -8.33 -3.59 -9.89
C ARG A 165 -7.69 -4.84 -9.31
N TYR A 166 -7.00 -4.74 -8.18
CA TYR A 166 -6.30 -5.88 -7.59
C TYR A 166 -6.69 -6.04 -6.13
N ASN A 167 -7.11 -7.25 -5.76
CA ASN A 167 -7.47 -7.55 -4.37
C ASN A 167 -6.28 -7.41 -3.41
N LYS A 168 -5.07 -7.73 -3.89
CA LYS A 168 -3.84 -7.62 -3.08
C LYS A 168 -2.83 -6.70 -3.75
N VAL A 169 -2.43 -5.67 -3.02
CA VAL A 169 -1.35 -4.73 -3.39
C VAL A 169 -0.12 -5.12 -2.58
N ILE A 170 0.85 -5.73 -3.22
CA ILE A 170 1.99 -6.38 -2.57
C ILE A 170 3.25 -5.56 -2.81
N ILE A 171 3.85 -5.03 -1.76
CA ILE A 171 5.13 -4.34 -1.81
C ILE A 171 6.24 -5.41 -1.79
N ALA A 172 6.97 -5.52 -2.90
CA ALA A 172 8.02 -6.50 -3.10
C ALA A 172 9.36 -5.78 -3.33
N THR A 173 10.09 -5.54 -2.24
CA THR A 173 11.38 -4.85 -2.25
C THR A 173 12.49 -5.77 -1.77
N ASP A 174 13.72 -5.42 -2.11
CA ASP A 174 14.90 -6.13 -1.67
C ASP A 174 15.04 -6.15 -0.14
N ALA A 175 15.75 -7.12 0.41
CA ALA A 175 15.96 -7.29 1.85
C ALA A 175 17.12 -6.44 2.39
N ASP A 176 17.47 -5.35 1.71
CA ASP A 176 18.50 -4.42 2.11
C ASP A 176 17.93 -3.09 2.63
N VAL A 177 18.81 -2.18 3.03
CA VAL A 177 18.42 -0.87 3.57
C VAL A 177 17.67 0.01 2.56
N ASP A 178 18.00 -0.12 1.27
CA ASP A 178 17.34 0.63 0.20
C ASP A 178 15.93 0.10 -0.04
N GLY A 179 15.75 -1.22 -0.09
CA GLY A 179 14.44 -1.86 -0.18
C GLY A 179 13.55 -1.55 1.03
N MET A 180 14.11 -1.54 2.25
CA MET A 180 13.38 -1.11 3.46
C MET A 180 12.93 0.34 3.36
N HIS A 181 13.77 1.24 2.83
CA HIS A 181 13.41 2.63 2.62
C HIS A 181 12.29 2.78 1.59
N ILE A 182 12.36 2.08 0.45
CA ILE A 182 11.30 2.10 -0.57
C ILE A 182 9.98 1.57 0.01
N ARG A 183 10.03 0.49 0.80
CA ARG A 183 8.87 -0.03 1.51
C ARG A 183 8.22 1.04 2.38
N LEU A 184 9.01 1.77 3.17
CA LEU A 184 8.52 2.85 4.03
C LEU A 184 7.93 4.01 3.22
N LEU A 185 8.55 4.40 2.09
CA LEU A 185 8.01 5.42 1.19
C LEU A 185 6.65 5.01 0.59
N MET A 186 6.51 3.75 0.19
CA MET A 186 5.25 3.22 -0.34
C MET A 186 4.17 3.12 0.73
N LEU A 187 4.51 2.68 1.93
CA LEU A 187 3.59 2.68 3.08
C LEU A 187 3.14 4.09 3.43
N THR A 188 4.05 5.07 3.42
CA THR A 188 3.72 6.49 3.65
C THR A 188 2.71 6.99 2.63
N PHE A 189 2.90 6.67 1.35
CA PHE A 189 1.97 7.03 0.28
C PHE A 189 0.57 6.43 0.52
N PHE A 190 0.47 5.13 0.81
CA PHE A 190 -0.81 4.48 1.03
C PHE A 190 -1.50 4.97 2.33
N LEU A 191 -0.75 5.09 3.42
CA LEU A 191 -1.29 5.51 4.71
C LEU A 191 -1.79 6.96 4.70
N GLN A 192 -1.13 7.84 3.98
CA GLN A 192 -1.48 9.26 3.94
C GLN A 192 -2.60 9.56 2.94
N PHE A 193 -2.58 8.95 1.75
CA PHE A 193 -3.51 9.30 0.67
C PHE A 193 -4.62 8.28 0.44
N PHE A 194 -4.38 7.02 0.80
CA PHE A 194 -5.32 5.90 0.59
C PHE A 194 -5.47 5.02 1.84
N PRO A 195 -5.73 5.62 3.04
CA PRO A 195 -5.81 4.84 4.28
C PRO A 195 -6.87 3.76 4.24
N GLU A 196 -7.96 3.95 3.48
CA GLU A 196 -9.00 2.93 3.32
C GLU A 196 -8.50 1.67 2.61
N LEU A 197 -7.52 1.78 1.71
CA LEU A 197 -6.89 0.62 1.07
C LEU A 197 -6.19 -0.27 2.10
N VAL A 198 -5.54 0.36 3.10
CA VAL A 198 -4.89 -0.34 4.21
C VAL A 198 -5.91 -0.87 5.20
N LYS A 199 -6.89 -0.07 5.61
CA LYS A 199 -7.96 -0.48 6.55
C LYS A 199 -8.77 -1.66 6.05
N LYS A 200 -9.06 -1.73 4.75
CA LYS A 200 -9.76 -2.86 4.13
C LYS A 200 -8.87 -4.08 3.90
N GLY A 201 -7.58 -4.00 4.26
CA GLY A 201 -6.67 -5.14 4.24
C GLY A 201 -6.14 -5.51 2.86
N HIS A 202 -6.06 -4.56 1.93
CA HIS A 202 -5.56 -4.82 0.58
C HIS A 202 -4.04 -4.67 0.42
N VAL A 203 -3.34 -4.08 1.41
CA VAL A 203 -1.89 -3.83 1.32
C VAL A 203 -1.10 -4.89 2.06
N TYR A 204 -0.09 -5.43 1.40
CA TYR A 204 0.77 -6.49 1.91
C TYR A 204 2.24 -6.20 1.63
N ILE A 205 3.12 -6.81 2.44
CA ILE A 205 4.55 -6.87 2.22
C ILE A 205 4.89 -8.30 1.85
N LEU A 206 5.65 -8.50 0.77
CA LEU A 206 6.14 -9.82 0.39
C LEU A 206 7.31 -10.22 1.29
N GLU A 207 7.19 -11.36 1.95
CA GLU A 207 8.32 -12.01 2.59
C GLU A 207 9.03 -12.92 1.58
N THR A 208 10.32 -12.72 1.44
CA THR A 208 11.18 -13.55 0.60
C THR A 208 12.29 -14.19 1.45
N PRO A 209 12.76 -15.37 1.09
CA PRO A 209 13.83 -16.01 1.85
C PRO A 209 15.11 -15.16 1.83
N LEU A 210 15.76 -15.07 2.98
CA LEU A 210 17.05 -14.41 3.16
C LEU A 210 18.21 -15.34 2.85
N PHE A 211 18.00 -16.65 3.05
CA PHE A 211 19.05 -17.66 2.85
C PHE A 211 18.49 -18.87 2.12
N ARG A 212 19.40 -19.48 1.35
CA ARG A 212 19.21 -20.80 0.77
C ARG A 212 20.31 -21.72 1.33
N VAL A 213 19.89 -22.78 2.01
CA VAL A 213 20.74 -23.85 2.53
C VAL A 213 20.49 -25.09 1.68
N LYS A 214 21.48 -25.54 0.92
CA LYS A 214 21.32 -26.68 0.02
C LYS A 214 22.47 -27.68 0.13
N ASN A 215 22.19 -28.93 -0.24
CA ASN A 215 23.17 -29.93 -0.58
C ASN A 215 22.77 -30.65 -1.89
N LYS A 216 23.41 -31.74 -2.22
CA LYS A 216 23.08 -32.51 -3.43
C LYS A 216 21.71 -33.17 -3.43
N LYS A 217 21.03 -33.26 -2.26
CA LYS A 217 19.79 -34.03 -2.08
C LYS A 217 18.58 -33.13 -1.75
N GLU A 218 18.81 -32.00 -1.09
CA GLU A 218 17.74 -31.13 -0.59
C GLU A 218 18.11 -29.67 -0.65
N ILE A 219 17.08 -28.79 -0.71
CA ILE A 219 17.19 -27.34 -0.68
C ILE A 219 16.21 -26.84 0.36
N ARG A 220 16.68 -25.96 1.26
CA ARG A 220 15.84 -25.26 2.24
C ARG A 220 15.98 -23.75 2.09
N TYR A 221 14.84 -23.09 2.13
CA TYR A 221 14.77 -21.64 2.11
C TYR A 221 14.44 -21.13 3.51
N CYS A 222 15.27 -20.23 4.02
CA CYS A 222 15.16 -19.70 5.38
C CYS A 222 14.86 -18.21 5.32
N TYR A 223 13.86 -17.78 6.07
CA TYR A 223 13.37 -16.41 6.12
C TYR A 223 13.92 -15.66 7.34
N THR A 224 14.43 -16.39 8.33
CA THR A 224 15.06 -15.85 9.52
C THR A 224 16.41 -16.49 9.76
N GLU A 225 17.23 -15.86 10.60
CA GLU A 225 18.51 -16.43 11.06
C GLU A 225 18.31 -17.71 11.85
N GLU A 226 17.24 -17.80 12.63
CA GLU A 226 16.88 -19.01 13.42
C GLU A 226 16.56 -20.19 12.49
N GLU A 227 15.79 -19.95 11.41
CA GLU A 227 15.50 -20.96 10.40
C GLU A 227 16.80 -21.43 9.71
N ARG A 228 17.73 -20.51 9.47
CA ARG A 228 19.04 -20.83 8.90
C ARG A 228 19.85 -21.74 9.81
N LEU A 229 19.97 -21.40 11.09
CA LEU A 229 20.70 -22.21 12.07
C LEU A 229 20.14 -23.63 12.17
N LYS A 230 18.82 -23.78 12.25
CA LYS A 230 18.16 -25.11 12.23
C LYS A 230 18.48 -25.88 10.94
N ALA A 231 18.40 -25.20 9.79
CA ALA A 231 18.70 -25.85 8.52
C ALA A 231 20.16 -26.33 8.44
N LEU A 232 21.11 -25.61 9.04
CA LEU A 232 22.51 -26.01 9.11
C LEU A 232 22.74 -27.26 9.97
N GLU A 233 21.98 -27.44 11.04
CA GLU A 233 22.05 -28.64 11.89
C GLU A 233 21.51 -29.88 11.17
N GLU A 234 20.47 -29.71 10.34
CA GLU A 234 19.72 -30.80 9.74
C GLU A 234 20.27 -31.21 8.34
N VAL A 235 20.88 -30.28 7.60
CA VAL A 235 21.39 -30.51 6.24
C VAL A 235 22.86 -30.94 6.29
N ALA A 236 23.18 -32.14 5.84
CA ALA A 236 24.55 -32.64 5.82
C ALA A 236 25.39 -31.94 4.73
N ASN A 237 26.56 -31.39 5.09
CA ASN A 237 27.44 -30.63 4.20
C ASN A 237 26.73 -29.52 3.44
N PRO A 238 26.15 -28.52 4.15
CA PRO A 238 25.37 -27.49 3.55
C PRO A 238 26.18 -26.45 2.78
N GLU A 239 25.72 -26.07 1.62
CA GLU A 239 26.14 -24.85 0.90
C GLU A 239 25.15 -23.75 1.20
N ILE A 240 25.61 -22.59 1.69
CA ILE A 240 24.78 -21.47 2.08
C ILE A 240 24.87 -20.38 1.01
N THR A 241 23.73 -19.84 0.60
CA THR A 241 23.63 -18.63 -0.23
C THR A 241 22.78 -17.62 0.52
N ARG A 242 23.28 -16.38 0.68
CA ARG A 242 22.48 -15.26 1.19
C ARG A 242 21.92 -14.49 -0.01
N PHE A 243 20.62 -14.25 -0.01
CA PHE A 243 19.97 -13.38 -0.99
C PHE A 243 19.92 -11.94 -0.44
N LYS A 244 20.48 -11.00 -1.18
CA LYS A 244 20.42 -9.57 -0.85
C LYS A 244 19.30 -8.87 -1.60
N GLY A 245 19.06 -9.28 -2.84
CA GLY A 245 18.02 -8.70 -3.70
C GLY A 245 17.16 -9.76 -4.38
N LEU A 246 15.93 -9.37 -4.72
CA LEU A 246 14.97 -10.24 -5.41
C LEU A 246 15.47 -10.70 -6.79
N GLY A 247 16.34 -9.91 -7.42
CA GLY A 247 16.96 -10.24 -8.69
C GLY A 247 17.99 -11.38 -8.64
N GLU A 248 18.47 -11.73 -7.45
CA GLU A 248 19.42 -12.84 -7.24
C GLU A 248 18.71 -14.21 -7.18
N ILE A 249 17.38 -14.19 -6.96
CA ILE A 249 16.57 -15.40 -6.93
C ILE A 249 16.21 -15.77 -8.37
N SER A 250 16.51 -17.01 -8.76
CA SER A 250 16.15 -17.48 -10.09
C SER A 250 14.63 -17.50 -10.30
N PRO A 251 14.13 -17.31 -11.54
CA PRO A 251 12.68 -17.33 -11.81
C PRO A 251 12.01 -18.64 -11.39
N ASP A 252 12.70 -19.78 -11.50
CA ASP A 252 12.15 -21.08 -11.13
C ASP A 252 11.98 -21.22 -9.61
N GLU A 253 12.94 -20.71 -8.83
CA GLU A 253 12.84 -20.64 -7.38
C GLU A 253 11.74 -19.63 -6.96
N PHE A 254 11.73 -18.46 -7.62
CA PHE A 254 10.79 -17.39 -7.32
C PHE A 254 9.33 -17.84 -7.50
N LYS A 255 9.07 -18.70 -8.48
CA LYS A 255 7.75 -19.29 -8.72
C LYS A 255 7.17 -20.00 -7.48
N GLY A 256 8.01 -20.62 -6.67
CA GLY A 256 7.63 -21.21 -5.39
C GLY A 256 7.18 -20.16 -4.37
N PHE A 257 7.91 -19.03 -4.31
CA PHE A 257 7.68 -18.00 -3.28
C PHE A 257 6.47 -17.11 -3.55
N ILE A 258 6.03 -16.95 -4.79
CA ILE A 258 4.85 -16.17 -5.16
C ILE A 258 3.65 -17.04 -5.58
N GLY A 259 3.78 -18.36 -5.45
CA GLY A 259 2.74 -19.34 -5.75
C GLY A 259 1.78 -19.58 -4.58
N LYS A 260 1.39 -20.85 -4.39
CA LYS A 260 0.42 -21.23 -3.33
C LYS A 260 0.94 -20.98 -1.91
N ASP A 261 2.25 -21.08 -1.71
CA ASP A 261 2.90 -20.93 -0.41
C ASP A 261 3.46 -19.52 -0.19
N ILE A 262 2.93 -18.53 -0.91
CA ILE A 262 3.32 -17.14 -0.76
C ILE A 262 3.18 -16.66 0.68
N ARG A 263 4.26 -16.08 1.23
CA ARG A 263 4.23 -15.46 2.56
C ARG A 263 4.01 -13.96 2.41
N LEU A 264 2.93 -13.48 3.03
CA LEU A 264 2.51 -12.08 2.96
C LEU A 264 2.24 -11.55 4.37
N ASP A 265 2.92 -10.46 4.71
CA ASP A 265 2.60 -9.65 5.87
C ASP A 265 1.53 -8.63 5.52
N GLN A 266 0.34 -8.75 6.11
CA GLN A 266 -0.73 -7.78 5.91
C GLN A 266 -0.47 -6.50 6.71
N VAL A 267 -0.46 -5.37 6.02
CA VAL A 267 -0.36 -4.06 6.67
C VAL A 267 -1.69 -3.73 7.34
N SER A 268 -1.68 -3.61 8.66
CA SER A 268 -2.87 -3.33 9.46
C SER A 268 -2.69 -2.08 10.31
N LEU A 269 -3.78 -1.33 10.52
CA LEU A 269 -3.83 -0.18 11.42
C LEU A 269 -4.55 -0.56 12.71
N ARG A 270 -3.88 -0.39 13.84
CA ARG A 270 -4.47 -0.67 15.16
C ARG A 270 -5.18 0.55 15.77
N LYS A 271 -4.61 1.76 15.57
CA LYS A 271 -5.17 3.04 16.05
C LYS A 271 -4.81 4.16 15.05
N GLU A 272 -5.77 4.98 14.67
CA GLU A 272 -5.53 6.07 13.69
C GLU A 272 -4.54 7.12 14.20
N ASP A 273 -4.61 7.48 15.48
CA ASP A 273 -3.75 8.52 16.07
C ASP A 273 -2.27 8.15 16.07
N ALA A 274 -1.94 6.87 16.19
CA ALA A 274 -0.56 6.40 16.17
C ALA A 274 0.10 6.48 14.79
N VAL A 275 -0.68 6.46 13.70
CA VAL A 275 -0.15 6.52 12.33
C VAL A 275 0.44 7.88 12.00
N SER A 276 -0.24 8.96 12.37
CA SER A 276 0.25 10.32 12.14
C SER A 276 1.59 10.56 12.83
N ASP A 277 1.71 10.12 14.09
CA ASP A 277 2.92 10.30 14.88
C ASP A 277 4.08 9.46 14.33
N LEU A 278 3.80 8.20 13.96
CA LEU A 278 4.79 7.33 13.31
C LEU A 278 5.27 7.91 11.98
N LEU A 279 4.37 8.37 11.12
CA LEU A 279 4.75 9.00 9.87
C LEU A 279 5.53 10.30 10.10
N SER A 280 5.14 11.12 11.07
CA SER A 280 5.87 12.33 11.46
C SER A 280 7.27 12.00 11.93
N PHE A 281 7.42 10.97 12.76
CA PHE A 281 8.71 10.54 13.27
C PHE A 281 9.63 10.00 12.17
N TYR A 282 9.16 9.03 11.39
CA TYR A 282 10.02 8.36 10.40
C TYR A 282 10.22 9.17 9.11
N MET A 283 9.21 9.94 8.66
CA MET A 283 9.20 10.59 7.35
C MET A 283 9.25 12.11 7.41
N GLY A 284 9.07 12.69 8.60
CA GLY A 284 9.12 14.14 8.86
C GLY A 284 10.55 14.71 8.87
N LYS A 285 10.66 15.99 9.27
CA LYS A 285 11.93 16.74 9.30
C LYS A 285 12.70 16.63 10.62
N ASN A 286 12.25 15.82 11.58
CA ASN A 286 12.81 15.66 12.94
C ASN A 286 14.07 14.77 12.97
N THR A 287 15.11 15.17 12.25
CA THR A 287 16.35 14.38 12.08
C THR A 287 17.04 14.06 13.40
N THR A 288 17.04 15.01 14.35
CA THR A 288 17.70 14.86 15.65
C THR A 288 17.07 13.74 16.49
N GLU A 289 15.73 13.67 16.54
CA GLU A 289 15.03 12.62 17.29
C GLU A 289 15.31 11.23 16.71
N ARG A 290 15.32 11.11 15.37
CA ARG A 290 15.68 9.85 14.71
C ARG A 290 17.13 9.47 14.96
N GLN A 291 18.05 10.44 14.96
CA GLN A 291 19.46 10.18 15.26
C GLN A 291 19.62 9.63 16.67
N ASN A 292 18.99 10.24 17.66
CA ASN A 292 19.01 9.77 19.04
C ASN A 292 18.39 8.37 19.14
N PHE A 293 17.25 8.14 18.50
CA PHE A 293 16.62 6.81 18.47
C PHE A 293 17.54 5.74 17.90
N ILE A 294 18.27 6.04 16.81
CA ILE A 294 19.23 5.10 16.22
C ILE A 294 20.37 4.80 17.20
N ILE A 295 20.91 5.84 17.87
CA ILE A 295 21.99 5.68 18.85
C ILE A 295 21.54 4.83 20.04
N ASP A 296 20.34 5.11 20.56
CA ASP A 296 19.78 4.44 21.74
C ASP A 296 19.42 2.98 21.48
N ASN A 297 19.15 2.62 20.22
CA ASN A 297 18.76 1.27 19.81
C ASN A 297 19.80 0.56 18.95
N LEU A 298 21.02 1.08 18.87
CA LEU A 298 22.10 0.46 18.09
C LEU A 298 22.53 -0.85 18.74
N VAL A 299 22.29 -1.94 18.03
CA VAL A 299 22.82 -3.26 18.39
C VAL A 299 24.09 -3.48 17.55
N VAL A 300 25.22 -3.56 18.21
CA VAL A 300 26.49 -3.93 17.59
C VAL A 300 26.49 -5.45 17.49
N GLU A 301 26.40 -6.00 16.27
CA GLU A 301 26.69 -7.42 16.05
C GLU A 301 28.20 -7.61 16.37
N GLU A 302 28.51 -8.44 17.36
CA GLU A 302 29.88 -8.92 17.51
C GLU A 302 30.19 -9.79 16.30
N ASP A 303 31.20 -9.40 15.53
CA ASP A 303 31.74 -10.21 14.44
C ASP A 303 32.11 -11.59 15.01
N VAL A 304 31.27 -12.59 14.76
CA VAL A 304 31.61 -13.97 15.03
C VAL A 304 32.61 -14.39 13.95
N GLU A 305 33.91 -14.35 14.31
CA GLU A 305 35.00 -14.89 13.51
C GLU A 305 34.79 -16.37 13.15
#